data_eb73475440e9e70c563d4836efac59c4
#
_entry.id   eb73475440e9e70c563d4836efac59c4
#
_cell.length_a   1.000
_cell.length_b   1.000
_cell.length_c   1.000
_cell.angle_alpha   90.00
_cell.angle_beta   90.00
_cell.angle_gamma   90.00
#
_symmetry.space_group_name_H-M   'P 1'
#
loop_
_entity.id
_entity.type
_entity.pdbx_description
1 polymer ?
#
loop_
_entity_poly.entity_id
_entity_poly.type
_entity_poly.pdbx_seq_one_letter_code
_entity_poly.pdbx_strand_id
1 'polypeptide(L)'
;FFLAGVQTVAFEIAEQLGWTAPDAIICPVGFGSIYLGLHLGFRQLQQQGLIEKLPRLLGVQSEACCPIFRADADNQTEIEPMKARRETLAEGIISERPVRDRMILTAIRETKGAFTTVSEAEIKTGLATLAREGIYVEPTSAVVVKALDHFVANDVVDKDQLVVSILTGSGLKATEKLTQLFEAS
;
A
#
# COMPACT_ATOMS: atom_id res chain seq x y z
N PHE A 1 -5.47 -16.13 12.33
CA PHE A 1 -6.85 -15.85 11.90
C PHE A 1 -6.97 -14.54 11.10
N PHE A 2 -6.45 -13.40 11.58
CA PHE A 2 -6.63 -12.11 10.89
C PHE A 2 -6.06 -12.11 9.45
N LEU A 3 -4.82 -12.55 9.24
CA LEU A 3 -4.23 -12.62 7.90
C LEU A 3 -5.01 -13.55 6.96
N ALA A 4 -5.56 -14.64 7.48
CA ALA A 4 -6.38 -15.56 6.70
C ALA A 4 -7.67 -14.89 6.18
N GLY A 5 -8.26 -13.98 6.95
CA GLY A 5 -9.38 -13.16 6.48
C GLY A 5 -8.97 -12.16 5.41
N VAL A 6 -7.85 -11.49 5.60
CA VAL A 6 -7.37 -10.47 4.64
C VAL A 6 -6.95 -11.06 3.27
N GLN A 7 -6.60 -12.34 3.20
CA GLN A 7 -6.30 -13.02 1.94
C GLN A 7 -7.45 -12.94 0.92
N THR A 8 -8.70 -12.87 1.40
CA THR A 8 -9.87 -12.82 0.51
C THR A 8 -9.85 -11.64 -0.45
N VAL A 9 -9.16 -10.55 -0.11
CA VAL A 9 -8.94 -9.41 -1.02
C VAL A 9 -8.21 -9.84 -2.29
N ALA A 10 -7.21 -10.72 -2.17
CA ALA A 10 -6.50 -11.24 -3.34
C ALA A 10 -7.40 -12.13 -4.22
N PHE A 11 -8.27 -12.92 -3.60
CA PHE A 11 -9.21 -13.78 -4.32
C PHE A 11 -10.24 -12.96 -5.07
N GLU A 12 -10.79 -11.92 -4.42
CA GLU A 12 -11.75 -11.00 -5.03
C GLU A 12 -11.14 -10.22 -6.20
N ILE A 13 -9.90 -9.72 -6.06
CA ILE A 13 -9.18 -9.06 -7.16
C ILE A 13 -9.01 -10.03 -8.34
N ALA A 14 -8.53 -11.24 -8.10
CA ALA A 14 -8.32 -12.22 -9.16
C ALA A 14 -9.62 -12.63 -9.85
N GLU A 15 -10.70 -12.86 -9.09
CA GLU A 15 -12.02 -13.17 -9.61
C GLU A 15 -12.57 -12.04 -10.51
N GLN A 16 -12.51 -10.79 -10.03
CA GLN A 16 -12.98 -9.62 -10.78
C GLN A 16 -12.15 -9.36 -12.06
N LEU A 17 -10.90 -9.78 -12.09
CA LEU A 17 -10.02 -9.73 -13.26
C LEU A 17 -10.07 -11.01 -14.11
N GLY A 18 -11.10 -11.86 -13.95
CA GLY A 18 -11.26 -13.10 -14.73
C GLY A 18 -10.18 -14.14 -14.44
N TRP A 19 -9.78 -14.30 -13.19
CA TRP A 19 -8.73 -15.21 -12.73
C TRP A 19 -7.35 -14.90 -13.31
N THR A 20 -7.10 -13.60 -13.47
CA THR A 20 -5.81 -13.08 -13.92
C THR A 20 -5.22 -12.20 -12.82
N ALA A 21 -3.92 -12.35 -12.55
CA ALA A 21 -3.24 -11.45 -11.63
C ALA A 21 -2.92 -10.11 -12.33
N PRO A 22 -3.11 -8.96 -11.68
CA PRO A 22 -2.60 -7.69 -12.20
C PRO A 22 -1.07 -7.70 -12.25
N ASP A 23 -0.47 -6.77 -12.96
CA ASP A 23 0.99 -6.64 -13.02
C ASP A 23 1.56 -6.13 -11.69
N ALA A 24 0.86 -5.23 -11.03
CA ALA A 24 1.24 -4.72 -9.73
C ALA A 24 0.02 -4.35 -8.86
N ILE A 25 0.23 -4.37 -7.54
CA ILE A 25 -0.76 -3.90 -6.56
C ILE A 25 -0.07 -2.90 -5.64
N ILE A 26 -0.62 -1.70 -5.53
CA ILE A 26 -0.15 -0.66 -4.61
C ILE A 26 -1.04 -0.64 -3.38
N CYS A 27 -0.47 -0.73 -2.18
CA CYS A 27 -1.23 -0.61 -0.96
C CYS A 27 -0.50 0.19 0.13
N PRO A 28 -1.26 0.91 0.99
CA PRO A 28 -0.74 1.55 2.18
C PRO A 28 -0.23 0.51 3.18
N VAL A 29 0.93 0.72 3.80
CA VAL A 29 1.52 -0.28 4.68
C VAL A 29 1.95 0.32 6.03
N GLY A 30 1.20 -0.01 7.08
CA GLY A 30 1.61 0.18 8.47
C GLY A 30 2.19 -1.11 9.05
N PHE A 31 1.36 -1.92 9.73
CA PHE A 31 1.75 -3.24 10.27
C PHE A 31 1.90 -4.34 9.21
N GLY A 32 1.60 -4.07 7.95
CA GLY A 32 1.77 -5.00 6.85
C GLY A 32 0.65 -6.04 6.69
N SER A 33 -0.48 -5.90 7.37
CA SER A 33 -1.52 -6.94 7.34
C SER A 33 -2.16 -7.11 5.96
N ILE A 34 -2.50 -6.01 5.26
CA ILE A 34 -3.06 -6.05 3.90
C ILE A 34 -2.00 -6.59 2.93
N TYR A 35 -0.79 -6.05 3.00
CA TYR A 35 0.34 -6.46 2.18
C TYR A 35 0.60 -7.98 2.26
N LEU A 36 0.67 -8.50 3.48
CA LEU A 36 0.85 -9.94 3.73
C LEU A 36 -0.38 -10.76 3.34
N GLY A 37 -1.58 -10.24 3.52
CA GLY A 37 -2.82 -10.91 3.07
C GLY A 37 -2.83 -11.07 1.55
N LEU A 38 -2.49 -10.02 0.81
CA LEU A 38 -2.33 -10.05 -0.65
C LEU A 38 -1.28 -11.08 -1.07
N HIS A 39 -0.09 -11.04 -0.45
CA HIS A 39 0.98 -11.99 -0.73
C HIS A 39 0.53 -13.45 -0.54
N LEU A 40 -0.04 -13.77 0.62
CA LEU A 40 -0.49 -15.12 0.93
C LEU A 40 -1.62 -15.58 0.01
N GLY A 41 -2.58 -14.69 -0.27
CA GLY A 41 -3.71 -15.01 -1.14
C GLY A 41 -3.28 -15.28 -2.58
N PHE A 42 -2.47 -14.42 -3.18
CA PHE A 42 -1.96 -14.62 -4.53
C PHE A 42 -1.03 -15.84 -4.64
N ARG A 43 -0.20 -16.11 -3.62
CA ARG A 43 0.56 -17.37 -3.56
C ARG A 43 -0.34 -18.60 -3.57
N GLN A 44 -1.42 -18.58 -2.80
CA GLN A 44 -2.38 -19.68 -2.76
C GLN A 44 -3.04 -19.88 -4.12
N LEU A 45 -3.48 -18.81 -4.79
CA LEU A 45 -4.06 -18.89 -6.14
C LEU A 45 -3.07 -19.47 -7.16
N GLN A 46 -1.81 -19.04 -7.10
CA GLN A 46 -0.76 -19.55 -7.97
C GLN A 46 -0.48 -21.05 -7.71
N GLN A 47 -0.38 -21.45 -6.44
CA GLN A 47 -0.16 -22.85 -6.07
C GLN A 47 -1.31 -23.76 -6.51
N GLN A 48 -2.53 -23.23 -6.61
CA GLN A 48 -3.70 -23.96 -7.11
C GLN A 48 -3.82 -23.92 -8.65
N GLY A 49 -2.89 -23.24 -9.34
CA GLY A 49 -2.92 -23.10 -10.79
C GLY A 49 -4.03 -22.19 -11.33
N LEU A 50 -4.63 -21.35 -10.47
CA LEU A 50 -5.69 -20.42 -10.85
C LEU A 50 -5.14 -19.14 -11.49
N ILE A 51 -3.90 -18.80 -11.22
CA ILE A 51 -3.16 -17.70 -11.84
C ILE A 51 -1.75 -18.16 -12.24
N GLU A 52 -1.18 -17.57 -13.28
CA GLU A 52 0.15 -17.97 -13.78
C GLU A 52 1.30 -17.31 -13.00
N LYS A 53 1.15 -16.03 -12.63
CA LYS A 53 2.20 -15.23 -12.00
C LYS A 53 1.70 -14.51 -10.76
N LEU A 54 2.61 -14.22 -9.84
CA LEU A 54 2.32 -13.31 -8.72
C LEU A 54 2.33 -11.86 -9.21
N PRO A 55 1.42 -10.98 -8.73
CA PRO A 55 1.55 -9.54 -8.93
C PRO A 55 2.74 -9.01 -8.15
N ARG A 56 3.38 -7.96 -8.64
CA ARG A 56 4.33 -7.19 -7.82
C ARG A 56 3.57 -6.46 -6.73
N LEU A 57 4.01 -6.61 -5.48
CA LEU A 57 3.41 -5.90 -4.36
C LEU A 57 4.21 -4.64 -4.05
N LEU A 58 3.59 -3.49 -4.23
CA LEU A 58 4.18 -2.17 -4.05
C LEU A 58 3.61 -1.53 -2.79
N GLY A 59 4.49 -1.25 -1.83
CA GLY A 59 4.11 -0.71 -0.55
C GLY A 59 4.34 0.80 -0.45
N VAL A 60 3.47 1.48 0.29
CA VAL A 60 3.59 2.91 0.55
C VAL A 60 3.60 3.19 2.04
N GLN A 61 4.55 4.00 2.49
CA GLN A 61 4.60 4.54 3.85
C GLN A 61 4.60 6.08 3.84
N SER A 62 4.25 6.71 4.96
CA SER A 62 4.48 8.14 5.14
C SER A 62 5.95 8.41 5.42
N GLU A 63 6.52 9.49 4.88
CA GLU A 63 7.86 9.97 5.26
C GLU A 63 8.02 10.19 6.77
N ALA A 64 6.92 10.43 7.48
CA ALA A 64 6.93 10.60 8.92
C ALA A 64 7.36 9.33 9.66
N CYS A 65 7.03 8.15 9.12
CA CYS A 65 7.37 6.85 9.70
C CYS A 65 7.45 5.79 8.60
N CYS A 66 8.67 5.43 8.16
CA CYS A 66 8.89 4.56 7.00
C CYS A 66 9.96 3.46 7.25
N PRO A 67 9.82 2.65 8.33
CA PRO A 67 10.84 1.66 8.67
C PRO A 67 10.98 0.55 7.63
N ILE A 68 9.87 0.15 6.96
CA ILE A 68 9.89 -0.89 5.92
C ILE A 68 10.62 -0.38 4.68
N PHE A 69 10.29 0.84 4.21
CA PHE A 69 10.97 1.47 3.07
C PHE A 69 12.49 1.53 3.29
N ARG A 70 12.93 1.90 4.50
CA ARG A 70 14.37 1.94 4.81
C ARG A 70 15.02 0.57 4.75
N ALA A 71 14.38 -0.42 5.38
CA ALA A 71 14.91 -1.78 5.37
C ALA A 71 14.99 -2.38 3.96
N ASP A 72 14.00 -2.06 3.09
CA ASP A 72 14.00 -2.46 1.69
C ASP A 72 15.12 -1.77 0.91
N ALA A 73 15.25 -0.45 1.02
CA ALA A 73 16.29 0.34 0.35
C ALA A 73 17.71 -0.08 0.74
N ASP A 74 17.93 -0.43 2.02
CA ASP A 74 19.21 -0.88 2.56
C ASP A 74 19.41 -2.40 2.42
N ASN A 75 18.48 -3.10 1.76
CA ASN A 75 18.48 -4.56 1.57
C ASN A 75 18.65 -5.37 2.88
N GLN A 76 18.05 -4.89 3.96
CA GLN A 76 18.13 -5.48 5.29
C GLN A 76 17.32 -6.78 5.40
N THR A 77 17.67 -7.63 6.36
CA THR A 77 16.95 -8.88 6.67
C THR A 77 15.94 -8.73 7.81
N GLU A 78 16.02 -7.65 8.55
CA GLU A 78 15.12 -7.27 9.66
C GLU A 78 14.79 -5.78 9.55
N ILE A 79 13.64 -5.39 10.10
CA ILE A 79 13.21 -3.99 10.10
C ILE A 79 13.59 -3.36 11.44
N GLU A 80 14.48 -2.39 11.43
CA GLU A 80 14.83 -1.63 12.62
C GLU A 80 13.67 -0.71 13.04
N PRO A 81 13.34 -0.65 14.33
CA PRO A 81 12.32 0.26 14.83
C PRO A 81 12.67 1.72 14.51
N MET A 82 11.67 2.48 14.10
CA MET A 82 11.80 3.89 13.76
C MET A 82 10.68 4.68 14.41
N LYS A 83 11.02 5.59 15.33
CA LYS A 83 10.03 6.53 15.87
C LYS A 83 9.50 7.45 14.78
N ALA A 84 8.20 7.73 14.84
CA ALA A 84 7.61 8.75 13.99
C ALA A 84 8.31 10.10 14.20
N ARG A 85 8.72 10.74 13.11
CA ARG A 85 9.47 12.01 13.15
C ARG A 85 8.57 13.21 13.36
N ARG A 86 7.31 13.09 12.97
CA ARG A 86 6.27 14.12 13.02
C ARG A 86 4.89 13.47 12.92
N GLU A 87 3.86 14.22 13.22
CA GLU A 87 2.48 13.83 12.90
C GLU A 87 2.28 13.72 11.39
N THR A 88 1.32 12.88 10.99
CA THR A 88 0.96 12.69 9.60
C THR A 88 -0.56 12.58 9.44
N LEU A 89 -1.06 13.01 8.31
CA LEU A 89 -2.45 12.80 7.91
C LEU A 89 -2.78 11.30 7.77
N ALA A 90 -1.81 10.51 7.33
CA ALA A 90 -1.95 9.07 7.12
C ALA A 90 -1.66 8.26 8.41
N GLU A 91 -2.36 8.58 9.50
CA GLU A 91 -2.17 7.93 10.82
C GLU A 91 -2.31 6.41 10.77
N GLY A 92 -3.19 5.90 9.91
CA GLY A 92 -3.47 4.45 9.79
C GLY A 92 -2.29 3.60 9.33
N ILE A 93 -1.23 4.22 8.80
CA ILE A 93 0.01 3.52 8.38
C ILE A 93 1.22 3.84 9.25
N ILE A 94 1.03 4.50 10.39
CA ILE A 94 2.11 4.67 11.36
C ILE A 94 2.35 3.35 12.09
N SER A 95 3.52 2.80 11.87
CA SER A 95 4.00 1.60 12.58
C SER A 95 5.50 1.72 12.81
N GLU A 96 5.86 2.11 14.02
CA GLU A 96 7.26 2.30 14.43
C GLU A 96 8.03 0.99 14.48
N ARG A 97 7.33 -0.12 14.69
CA ARG A 97 7.89 -1.48 14.74
C ARG A 97 6.90 -2.49 14.15
N PRO A 98 6.95 -2.75 12.85
CA PRO A 98 6.14 -3.81 12.24
C PRO A 98 6.48 -5.18 12.82
N VAL A 99 5.47 -5.87 13.39
CA VAL A 99 5.70 -7.12 14.16
C VAL A 99 6.05 -8.32 13.25
N ARG A 100 5.75 -8.22 11.94
CA ARG A 100 5.96 -9.30 10.96
C ARG A 100 7.03 -8.92 9.94
N ASP A 101 8.07 -8.27 10.40
CA ASP A 101 9.16 -7.71 9.62
C ASP A 101 9.74 -8.67 8.58
N ARG A 102 10.19 -9.85 9.01
CA ARG A 102 10.76 -10.87 8.11
C ARG A 102 9.76 -11.34 7.03
N MET A 103 8.50 -11.49 7.40
CA MET A 103 7.47 -11.88 6.44
C MET A 103 7.25 -10.79 5.37
N ILE A 104 7.25 -9.52 5.78
CA ILE A 104 7.10 -8.39 4.86
C ILE A 104 8.29 -8.34 3.89
N LEU A 105 9.53 -8.40 4.41
CA LEU A 105 10.73 -8.40 3.57
C LEU A 105 10.80 -9.61 2.63
N THR A 106 10.35 -10.78 3.09
CA THR A 106 10.21 -11.96 2.24
C THR A 106 9.20 -11.73 1.12
N ALA A 107 8.03 -11.17 1.43
CA ALA A 107 6.99 -10.87 0.45
C ALA A 107 7.46 -9.88 -0.62
N ILE A 108 8.22 -8.83 -0.22
CA ILE A 108 8.84 -7.88 -1.16
C ILE A 108 9.73 -8.64 -2.17
N ARG A 109 10.63 -9.49 -1.68
CA ARG A 109 11.57 -10.22 -2.53
C ARG A 109 10.89 -11.22 -3.45
N GLU A 110 9.94 -12.02 -2.91
CA GLU A 110 9.23 -13.05 -3.70
C GLU A 110 8.37 -12.44 -4.81
N THR A 111 7.77 -11.28 -4.57
CA THR A 111 6.93 -10.59 -5.56
C THR A 111 7.69 -9.61 -6.45
N LYS A 112 9.02 -9.48 -6.28
CA LYS A 112 9.82 -8.42 -6.90
C LYS A 112 9.19 -7.04 -6.66
N GLY A 113 8.66 -6.87 -5.46
CA GLY A 113 8.01 -5.65 -5.00
C GLY A 113 8.99 -4.52 -4.70
N ALA A 114 8.45 -3.39 -4.31
CA ALA A 114 9.22 -2.23 -3.90
C ALA A 114 8.42 -1.39 -2.89
N PHE A 115 9.10 -0.53 -2.17
CA PHE A 115 8.47 0.45 -1.31
C PHE A 115 8.80 1.88 -1.74
N THR A 116 7.86 2.79 -1.47
CA THR A 116 8.08 4.23 -1.60
C THR A 116 7.51 4.96 -0.40
N THR A 117 7.83 6.25 -0.26
CA THR A 117 7.26 7.12 0.76
C THR A 117 6.55 8.30 0.12
N VAL A 118 5.59 8.87 0.83
CA VAL A 118 4.90 10.09 0.42
C VAL A 118 4.94 11.13 1.54
N SER A 119 5.07 12.39 1.13
CA SER A 119 5.03 13.56 2.00
C SER A 119 3.59 13.96 2.35
N GLU A 120 3.43 14.83 3.36
CA GLU A 120 2.13 15.40 3.74
C GLU A 120 1.48 16.19 2.60
N ALA A 121 2.26 16.91 1.81
CA ALA A 121 1.76 17.65 0.65
C ALA A 121 1.22 16.71 -0.45
N GLU A 122 1.88 15.60 -0.67
CA GLU A 122 1.46 14.56 -1.61
C GLU A 122 0.21 13.82 -1.15
N ILE A 123 0.05 13.56 0.16
CA ILE A 123 -1.18 13.00 0.73
C ILE A 123 -2.36 13.94 0.47
N LYS A 124 -2.20 15.25 0.71
CA LYS A 124 -3.23 16.25 0.40
C LYS A 124 -3.59 16.27 -1.07
N THR A 125 -2.59 16.23 -1.94
CA THR A 125 -2.79 16.16 -3.40
C THR A 125 -3.55 14.91 -3.80
N GLY A 126 -3.19 13.75 -3.24
CA GLY A 126 -3.88 12.49 -3.47
C GLY A 126 -5.36 12.53 -3.06
N LEU A 127 -5.65 13.10 -1.88
CA LEU A 127 -7.04 13.33 -1.42
C LEU A 127 -7.83 14.19 -2.41
N ALA A 128 -7.26 15.32 -2.84
CA ALA A 128 -7.91 16.22 -3.78
C ALA A 128 -8.12 15.56 -5.16
N THR A 129 -7.18 14.73 -5.61
CA THR A 129 -7.31 13.98 -6.86
C THR A 129 -8.47 12.99 -6.80
N LEU A 130 -8.53 12.15 -5.76
CA LEU A 130 -9.62 11.17 -5.60
C LEU A 130 -10.98 11.85 -5.40
N ALA A 131 -11.02 12.96 -4.67
CA ALA A 131 -12.26 13.71 -4.48
C ALA A 131 -12.84 14.27 -5.79
N ARG A 132 -11.99 14.70 -6.75
CA ARG A 132 -12.44 15.15 -8.09
C ARG A 132 -13.03 14.01 -8.92
N GLU A 133 -12.59 12.78 -8.67
CA GLU A 133 -13.15 11.57 -9.28
C GLU A 133 -14.39 11.04 -8.53
N GLY A 134 -14.88 11.78 -7.50
CA GLY A 134 -16.03 11.37 -6.69
C GLY A 134 -15.72 10.28 -5.64
N ILE A 135 -14.45 10.02 -5.38
CA ILE A 135 -14.01 8.98 -4.45
C ILE A 135 -13.63 9.62 -3.10
N TYR A 136 -14.46 9.39 -2.08
CA TYR A 136 -14.27 9.96 -0.74
C TYR A 136 -13.57 8.97 0.18
N VAL A 137 -12.28 9.20 0.42
CA VAL A 137 -11.40 8.29 1.19
C VAL A 137 -10.75 8.99 2.38
N GLU A 138 -10.28 8.18 3.34
CA GLU A 138 -9.40 8.63 4.41
C GLU A 138 -7.99 8.96 3.90
N PRO A 139 -7.20 9.80 4.59
CA PRO A 139 -5.84 10.17 4.16
C PRO A 139 -4.90 8.99 3.95
N THR A 140 -5.04 7.94 4.76
CA THR A 140 -4.27 6.70 4.62
C THR A 140 -4.47 6.04 3.25
N SER A 141 -5.68 6.07 2.70
CA SER A 141 -5.96 5.54 1.36
C SER A 141 -5.36 6.39 0.25
N ALA A 142 -5.34 7.72 0.42
CA ALA A 142 -4.91 8.66 -0.62
C ALA A 142 -3.40 8.58 -0.95
N VAL A 143 -2.61 7.95 -0.09
CA VAL A 143 -1.15 7.79 -0.31
C VAL A 143 -0.81 7.04 -1.61
N VAL A 144 -1.70 6.13 -2.06
CA VAL A 144 -1.47 5.32 -3.26
C VAL A 144 -1.41 6.13 -4.55
N VAL A 145 -2.07 7.30 -4.58
CA VAL A 145 -2.12 8.16 -5.78
C VAL A 145 -0.73 8.66 -6.14
N LYS A 146 -0.04 9.27 -5.17
CA LYS A 146 1.32 9.78 -5.39
C LYS A 146 2.38 8.68 -5.40
N ALA A 147 2.13 7.58 -4.72
CA ALA A 147 2.97 6.42 -4.83
C ALA A 147 3.00 5.84 -6.25
N LEU A 148 1.86 5.84 -6.97
CA LEU A 148 1.83 5.44 -8.37
C LEU A 148 2.73 6.35 -9.22
N ASP A 149 2.65 7.67 -9.02
CA ASP A 149 3.53 8.62 -9.72
C ASP A 149 5.01 8.32 -9.47
N HIS A 150 5.37 8.03 -8.21
CA HIS A 150 6.75 7.66 -7.85
C HIS A 150 7.19 6.36 -8.51
N PHE A 151 6.36 5.33 -8.51
CA PHE A 151 6.70 4.05 -9.13
C PHE A 151 6.85 4.16 -10.65
N VAL A 152 6.04 4.98 -11.30
CA VAL A 152 6.18 5.27 -12.74
C VAL A 152 7.45 6.08 -13.02
N ALA A 153 7.73 7.12 -12.23
CA ALA A 153 8.90 7.97 -12.41
C ALA A 153 10.25 7.23 -12.18
N ASN A 154 10.23 6.14 -11.43
CA ASN A 154 11.40 5.30 -11.14
C ASN A 154 11.43 3.98 -11.95
N ASP A 155 10.66 3.89 -13.03
CA ASP A 155 10.60 2.71 -13.92
C ASP A 155 10.25 1.38 -13.19
N VAL A 156 9.55 1.48 -12.03
CA VAL A 156 9.03 0.32 -11.30
C VAL A 156 7.73 -0.15 -11.94
N VAL A 157 6.94 0.76 -12.48
CA VAL A 157 5.66 0.48 -13.17
C VAL A 157 5.69 1.13 -14.54
N ASP A 158 5.39 0.36 -15.59
CA ASP A 158 5.22 0.85 -16.95
C ASP A 158 3.78 1.29 -17.22
N LYS A 159 3.60 2.20 -18.18
CA LYS A 159 2.28 2.77 -18.51
C LYS A 159 1.27 1.76 -19.03
N ASP A 160 1.75 0.67 -19.63
CA ASP A 160 0.91 -0.38 -20.23
C ASP A 160 0.55 -1.49 -19.23
N GLN A 161 0.99 -1.37 -17.98
CA GLN A 161 0.73 -2.36 -16.93
C GLN A 161 -0.60 -2.13 -16.24
N LEU A 162 -1.29 -3.22 -15.93
CA LEU A 162 -2.48 -3.22 -15.09
C LEU A 162 -2.08 -3.11 -13.62
N VAL A 163 -2.40 -1.98 -13.00
CA VAL A 163 -2.10 -1.70 -11.60
C VAL A 163 -3.39 -1.58 -10.80
N VAL A 164 -3.49 -2.32 -9.70
CA VAL A 164 -4.58 -2.22 -8.73
C VAL A 164 -4.11 -1.41 -7.52
N SER A 165 -4.80 -0.32 -7.19
CA SER A 165 -4.54 0.48 -5.98
C SER A 165 -5.57 0.19 -4.89
N ILE A 166 -5.10 -0.17 -3.70
CA ILE A 166 -5.99 -0.49 -2.56
C ILE A 166 -6.39 0.78 -1.83
N LEU A 167 -7.69 1.09 -1.85
CA LEU A 167 -8.28 2.15 -1.04
C LEU A 167 -8.84 1.54 0.25
N THR A 168 -8.16 1.76 1.36
CA THR A 168 -8.37 1.02 2.62
C THR A 168 -9.57 1.48 3.44
N GLY A 169 -9.92 2.76 3.36
CA GLY A 169 -11.00 3.30 4.18
C GLY A 169 -11.71 4.50 3.59
N SER A 170 -12.99 4.62 3.96
CA SER A 170 -13.83 5.77 3.61
C SER A 170 -13.40 7.04 4.34
N GLY A 171 -13.56 8.19 3.70
CA GLY A 171 -13.38 9.52 4.28
C GLY A 171 -14.31 9.82 5.46
N LEU A 172 -15.41 9.08 5.59
CA LEU A 172 -16.32 9.22 6.73
C LEU A 172 -15.66 8.99 8.09
N LYS A 173 -14.59 8.22 8.14
CA LYS A 173 -13.78 8.01 9.36
C LYS A 173 -12.95 9.23 9.76
N ALA A 174 -12.72 10.16 8.84
CA ALA A 174 -11.83 11.30 9.02
C ALA A 174 -12.51 12.63 8.66
N THR A 175 -13.84 12.70 8.69
CA THR A 175 -14.63 13.86 8.22
C THR A 175 -14.17 15.16 8.87
N GLU A 176 -14.05 15.25 10.19
CA GLU A 176 -13.63 16.45 10.89
C GLU A 176 -12.23 16.91 10.44
N LYS A 177 -11.29 15.98 10.34
CA LYS A 177 -9.91 16.23 9.89
C LYS A 177 -9.87 16.72 8.45
N LEU A 178 -10.68 16.10 7.57
CA LEU A 178 -10.77 16.51 6.16
C LEU A 178 -11.43 17.88 6.01
N THR A 179 -12.48 18.18 6.77
CA THR A 179 -13.12 19.49 6.78
C THR A 179 -12.12 20.57 7.16
N GLN A 180 -11.43 20.42 8.29
CA GLN A 180 -10.39 21.37 8.73
C GLN A 180 -9.27 21.55 7.69
N LEU A 181 -8.89 20.47 7.00
CA LEU A 181 -7.82 20.51 6.01
C LEU A 181 -8.17 21.35 4.77
N PHE A 182 -9.43 21.30 4.33
CA PHE A 182 -9.88 21.98 3.12
C PHE A 182 -10.55 23.32 3.37
N GLU A 183 -11.03 23.61 4.57
CA GLU A 183 -11.52 24.94 4.97
C GLU A 183 -10.36 25.93 5.24
N ALA A 184 -9.20 25.43 5.62
CA ALA A 184 -8.00 26.24 5.87
C ALA A 184 -7.16 26.53 4.61
N SER A 185 -7.62 26.10 3.44
CA SER A 185 -6.97 26.25 2.12
C SER A 185 -7.68 27.31 1.29
#